data_12f6663110eefee54711ba8abc809df6
#
_entry.id   12f6663110eefee54711ba8abc809df6
#
_cell.length_a   1.000
_cell.length_b   1.000
_cell.length_c   1.000
_cell.angle_alpha   90.00
_cell.angle_beta   90.00
_cell.angle_gamma   90.00
#
_symmetry.space_group_name_H-M   'P 1'
#
loop_
_entity.id
_entity.type
_entity.pdbx_description
1 polymer ?
#
loop_
_entity_poly.entity_id
_entity_poly.type
_entity_poly.pdbx_seq_one_letter_code
_entity_poly.pdbx_strand_id
1 'polypeptide(L)'
;MEKLVIVGAGVAGVNAATKLVDNGYPGELITIIDMGKDPYNRKPAEVMEGFLGAGGWSDGKLTYHTAIGGHMSKYCGEEKAMELFDEVITNFKRFHPKPEEVQCSDPQAEPDFIKPYFGLRLFPVWHVGTDYLHEIGKNWYDYLVSKGVHFHWENKVNAINFRHGEITMRSVKPEFANMDDDYVLYDRLIFAVGKSGIDFGKKLSEQYTFPTEPKPVQIGVRFEAPQHHFQKLIDISYDFKLYRKFDNGVSLRSFCTNNNAAYVAVEQTYGDVSYNGHAKKGEQYRNDMTNFGILMEIPGIENPFDWSRELVQKVNKTWIADQGIKGRNAPKIHSGLYYSPSRKVGVTSEGEMIDALPIDSLDPVREAFQGYYSYIDDFIEDMKKVFPTLGDDWGVYVPEVKYLSPEPLVDYDNLTLAEWDEVHFVGDALSARGITVSGAQGIYVAESVLGSWKKHSYLLEQGTGDIF
;
A
#
# COMPACT_ATOMS: atom_id res chain seq x y z
N MET A 1 -27.17 -14.51 15.53
CA MET A 1 -26.62 -13.22 15.09
C MET A 1 -25.32 -13.51 14.34
N GLU A 2 -25.16 -12.94 13.18
CA GLU A 2 -24.07 -13.24 12.23
C GLU A 2 -22.73 -12.71 12.76
N LYS A 3 -21.74 -13.60 12.95
CA LYS A 3 -20.39 -13.25 13.40
C LYS A 3 -19.54 -12.86 12.18
N LEU A 4 -19.00 -11.68 12.20
CA LEU A 4 -18.12 -11.16 11.16
C LEU A 4 -16.66 -11.21 11.62
N VAL A 5 -15.80 -11.83 10.83
CA VAL A 5 -14.36 -11.76 11.05
C VAL A 5 -13.70 -10.97 9.91
N ILE A 6 -12.81 -10.05 10.28
CA ILE A 6 -11.97 -9.27 9.37
C ILE A 6 -10.52 -9.71 9.57
N VAL A 7 -9.90 -10.26 8.54
CA VAL A 7 -8.48 -10.64 8.57
C VAL A 7 -7.66 -9.52 7.99
N GLY A 8 -6.99 -8.77 8.87
CA GLY A 8 -6.19 -7.59 8.56
C GLY A 8 -6.80 -6.29 9.09
N ALA A 9 -6.12 -5.66 10.03
CA ALA A 9 -6.45 -4.34 10.58
C ALA A 9 -5.90 -3.17 9.73
N GLY A 10 -5.68 -3.39 8.44
CA GLY A 10 -5.27 -2.36 7.49
C GLY A 10 -6.40 -1.37 7.20
N VAL A 11 -6.12 -0.36 6.35
CA VAL A 11 -7.09 0.69 6.00
C VAL A 11 -8.43 0.12 5.53
N ALA A 12 -8.43 -0.96 4.74
CA ALA A 12 -9.65 -1.59 4.24
C ALA A 12 -10.48 -2.19 5.40
N GLY A 13 -9.87 -3.02 6.25
CA GLY A 13 -10.56 -3.66 7.36
C GLY A 13 -11.08 -2.65 8.40
N VAL A 14 -10.28 -1.62 8.71
CA VAL A 14 -10.67 -0.57 9.66
C VAL A 14 -11.84 0.27 9.14
N ASN A 15 -11.83 0.66 7.85
CA ASN A 15 -12.96 1.38 7.24
C ASN A 15 -14.22 0.51 7.16
N ALA A 16 -14.08 -0.79 6.86
CA ALA A 16 -15.20 -1.72 6.88
C ALA A 16 -15.84 -1.80 8.28
N ALA A 17 -15.04 -2.02 9.32
CA ALA A 17 -15.53 -2.07 10.70
C ALA A 17 -16.21 -0.76 11.12
N THR A 18 -15.62 0.39 10.74
CA THR A 18 -16.18 1.72 11.06
C THR A 18 -17.54 1.90 10.41
N LYS A 19 -17.67 1.61 9.11
CA LYS A 19 -18.95 1.68 8.38
C LYS A 19 -20.02 0.81 9.01
N LEU A 20 -19.66 -0.40 9.42
CA LEU A 20 -20.56 -1.37 10.06
C LEU A 20 -21.11 -0.82 11.39
N VAL A 21 -20.22 -0.42 12.31
CA VAL A 21 -20.65 0.05 13.65
C VAL A 21 -21.36 1.40 13.59
N ASP A 22 -21.00 2.29 12.69
CA ASP A 22 -21.67 3.57 12.47
C ASP A 22 -23.12 3.39 11.95
N ASN A 23 -23.40 2.24 11.29
CA ASN A 23 -24.72 1.90 10.78
C ASN A 23 -25.48 0.86 11.62
N GLY A 24 -25.03 0.63 12.84
CA GLY A 24 -25.74 -0.15 13.86
C GLY A 24 -25.47 -1.64 13.85
N TYR A 25 -24.48 -2.12 13.10
CA TYR A 25 -24.02 -3.50 13.26
C TYR A 25 -23.38 -3.67 14.64
N PRO A 26 -23.74 -4.69 15.44
CA PRO A 26 -23.21 -4.84 16.80
C PRO A 26 -21.70 -5.07 16.78
N GLY A 27 -20.94 -4.19 17.45
CA GLY A 27 -19.48 -4.28 17.45
C GLY A 27 -18.97 -5.57 18.09
N GLU A 28 -19.68 -6.11 19.08
CA GLU A 28 -19.37 -7.39 19.75
C GLU A 28 -19.45 -8.61 18.82
N LEU A 29 -20.04 -8.45 17.64
CA LEU A 29 -20.06 -9.48 16.59
C LEU A 29 -18.92 -9.32 15.57
N ILE A 30 -18.12 -8.26 15.68
CA ILE A 30 -16.99 -7.99 14.78
C ILE A 30 -15.69 -8.37 15.49
N THR A 31 -14.92 -9.26 14.87
CA THR A 31 -13.57 -9.61 15.31
C THR A 31 -12.57 -9.26 14.22
N ILE A 32 -11.54 -8.49 14.57
CA ILE A 32 -10.43 -8.15 13.67
C ILE A 32 -9.18 -8.90 14.12
N ILE A 33 -8.53 -9.63 13.19
CA ILE A 33 -7.30 -10.38 13.45
C ILE A 33 -6.16 -9.74 12.68
N ASP A 34 -5.05 -9.40 13.35
CA ASP A 34 -3.86 -8.87 12.69
C ASP A 34 -2.57 -9.45 13.31
N MET A 35 -1.58 -9.70 12.47
CA MET A 35 -0.28 -10.22 12.91
C MET A 35 0.62 -9.15 13.52
N GLY A 36 0.30 -7.88 13.33
CA GLY A 36 0.98 -6.75 13.94
C GLY A 36 0.33 -6.33 15.25
N LYS A 37 0.68 -5.12 15.70
CA LYS A 37 0.31 -4.57 17.01
C LYS A 37 -0.77 -3.52 16.91
N ASP A 38 -1.42 -3.28 18.04
CA ASP A 38 -2.27 -2.12 18.25
C ASP A 38 -1.47 -0.79 18.10
N PRO A 39 -2.15 0.36 17.91
CA PRO A 39 -1.46 1.62 17.64
C PRO A 39 -0.63 2.15 18.83
N TYR A 40 -0.86 1.67 20.06
CA TYR A 40 -0.08 2.09 21.23
C TYR A 40 1.26 1.37 21.35
N ASN A 41 1.34 0.14 20.83
CA ASN A 41 2.51 -0.75 20.92
C ASN A 41 3.28 -0.87 19.60
N ARG A 42 2.70 -0.40 18.47
CA ARG A 42 3.31 -0.42 17.15
C ARG A 42 4.50 0.55 17.08
N LYS A 43 5.64 0.07 16.55
CA LYS A 43 6.87 0.85 16.40
C LYS A 43 7.05 1.35 14.96
N PRO A 44 7.81 2.44 14.75
CA PRO A 44 8.09 2.99 13.42
C PRO A 44 8.67 1.99 12.39
N ALA A 45 9.44 1.01 12.85
CA ALA A 45 10.00 -0.04 11.99
C ALA A 45 8.97 -1.10 11.55
N GLU A 46 7.80 -1.17 12.19
CA GLU A 46 6.73 -2.13 11.89
C GLU A 46 5.75 -1.53 10.87
N VAL A 47 6.24 -1.26 9.65
CA VAL A 47 5.52 -0.47 8.63
C VAL A 47 4.34 -1.23 8.02
N MET A 48 4.41 -2.56 7.91
CA MET A 48 3.47 -3.33 7.07
C MET A 48 2.25 -3.85 7.82
N GLU A 49 2.39 -4.16 9.10
CA GLU A 49 1.36 -4.84 9.90
C GLU A 49 0.85 -3.96 11.05
N GLY A 50 -0.28 -4.33 11.62
CA GLY A 50 -0.93 -3.64 12.73
C GLY A 50 -1.99 -2.64 12.31
N PHE A 51 -2.50 -1.85 13.26
CA PHE A 51 -3.63 -0.95 13.02
C PHE A 51 -3.34 0.07 11.90
N LEU A 52 -4.24 0.20 10.93
CA LEU A 52 -4.12 0.90 9.65
C LEU A 52 -3.08 0.31 8.68
N GLY A 53 -2.36 -0.77 9.04
CA GLY A 53 -1.38 -1.42 8.17
C GLY A 53 -0.33 -0.45 7.61
N ALA A 54 0.11 -0.65 6.37
CA ALA A 54 1.04 0.28 5.70
C ALA A 54 0.49 1.71 5.57
N GLY A 55 -0.84 1.88 5.54
CA GLY A 55 -1.47 3.21 5.52
C GLY A 55 -1.19 4.04 6.76
N GLY A 56 -1.02 3.40 7.93
CA GLY A 56 -0.71 4.05 9.20
C GLY A 56 0.75 4.55 9.33
N TRP A 57 1.61 4.21 8.38
CA TRP A 57 3.03 4.64 8.32
C TRP A 57 3.43 5.11 6.92
N SER A 58 2.47 5.53 6.12
CA SER A 58 2.67 6.03 4.76
C SER A 58 3.04 7.52 4.73
N ASP A 59 3.07 8.08 3.52
CA ASP A 59 3.20 9.52 3.30
C ASP A 59 1.92 10.33 3.63
N GLY A 60 0.85 9.66 4.04
CA GLY A 60 -0.41 10.30 4.45
C GLY A 60 -1.21 10.92 3.30
N LYS A 61 -0.98 10.47 2.06
CA LYS A 61 -1.71 10.95 0.88
C LYS A 61 -2.97 10.14 0.63
N LEU A 62 -4.08 10.83 0.51
CA LEU A 62 -5.37 10.29 0.08
C LEU A 62 -5.62 10.77 -1.35
N THR A 63 -5.31 9.91 -2.32
CA THR A 63 -5.49 10.22 -3.74
C THR A 63 -6.97 10.25 -4.10
N TYR A 64 -7.41 11.33 -4.73
CA TYR A 64 -8.82 11.57 -5.04
C TYR A 64 -9.08 11.47 -6.55
N HIS A 65 -8.94 10.25 -7.08
CA HIS A 65 -9.16 9.99 -8.51
C HIS A 65 -9.34 8.49 -8.76
N THR A 66 -10.39 8.10 -9.47
CA THR A 66 -10.79 6.70 -9.72
C THR A 66 -9.81 5.89 -10.56
N ALA A 67 -9.01 6.53 -11.40
CA ALA A 67 -7.97 5.86 -12.21
C ALA A 67 -6.64 5.66 -11.46
N ILE A 68 -6.55 6.01 -10.17
CA ILE A 68 -5.32 5.91 -9.38
C ILE A 68 -5.56 4.99 -8.17
N GLY A 69 -4.64 4.05 -7.98
CA GLY A 69 -4.64 3.16 -6.81
C GLY A 69 -5.51 1.91 -6.95
N GLY A 70 -6.06 1.63 -8.12
CA GLY A 70 -6.89 0.47 -8.39
C GLY A 70 -8.08 0.82 -9.27
N HIS A 71 -9.07 -0.07 -9.33
CA HIS A 71 -10.20 0.03 -10.26
C HIS A 71 -11.54 0.10 -9.53
N MET A 72 -11.67 0.98 -8.50
CA MET A 72 -12.91 1.06 -7.71
C MET A 72 -14.13 1.31 -8.59
N SER A 73 -14.01 2.19 -9.60
CA SER A 73 -15.09 2.47 -10.54
C SER A 73 -15.50 1.27 -11.43
N LYS A 74 -14.63 0.26 -11.58
CA LYS A 74 -14.96 -1.00 -12.25
C LYS A 74 -16.06 -1.78 -11.51
N TYR A 75 -16.05 -1.69 -10.16
CA TYR A 75 -17.00 -2.42 -9.33
C TYR A 75 -18.34 -1.67 -9.16
N CYS A 76 -18.30 -0.36 -8.97
CA CYS A 76 -19.49 0.39 -8.57
C CYS A 76 -19.82 1.63 -9.43
N GLY A 77 -19.06 1.87 -10.52
CA GLY A 77 -19.17 3.10 -11.32
C GLY A 77 -18.44 4.30 -10.70
N GLU A 78 -18.26 5.35 -11.51
CA GLU A 78 -17.47 6.54 -11.13
C GLU A 78 -18.11 7.32 -9.97
N GLU A 79 -19.41 7.58 -10.04
CA GLU A 79 -20.13 8.37 -9.02
C GLU A 79 -20.05 7.72 -7.65
N LYS A 80 -20.39 6.44 -7.56
CA LYS A 80 -20.31 5.70 -6.30
C LYS A 80 -18.87 5.57 -5.79
N ALA A 81 -17.90 5.39 -6.67
CA ALA A 81 -16.49 5.34 -6.26
C ALA A 81 -16.04 6.67 -5.62
N MET A 82 -16.49 7.83 -6.16
CA MET A 82 -16.18 9.13 -5.59
C MET A 82 -16.86 9.36 -4.23
N GLU A 83 -18.13 8.94 -4.06
CA GLU A 83 -18.80 8.95 -2.75
C GLU A 83 -18.01 8.15 -1.68
N LEU A 84 -17.54 6.97 -2.04
CA LEU A 84 -16.75 6.13 -1.14
C LEU A 84 -15.40 6.77 -0.81
N PHE A 85 -14.77 7.47 -1.76
CA PHE A 85 -13.54 8.23 -1.51
C PHE A 85 -13.78 9.38 -0.54
N ASP A 86 -14.89 10.11 -0.67
CA ASP A 86 -15.28 11.17 0.26
C ASP A 86 -15.48 10.61 1.68
N GLU A 87 -16.09 9.44 1.80
CA GLU A 87 -16.27 8.79 3.10
C GLU A 87 -14.94 8.37 3.73
N VAL A 88 -13.99 7.83 2.96
CA VAL A 88 -12.63 7.53 3.45
C VAL A 88 -11.94 8.79 3.96
N ILE A 89 -11.98 9.89 3.19
CA ILE A 89 -11.38 11.17 3.57
C ILE A 89 -12.04 11.70 4.85
N THR A 90 -13.37 11.59 4.94
CA THR A 90 -14.15 11.98 6.12
C THR A 90 -13.73 11.20 7.36
N ASN A 91 -13.51 9.89 7.23
CA ASN A 91 -13.03 9.05 8.33
C ASN A 91 -11.64 9.49 8.80
N PHE A 92 -10.69 9.73 7.88
CA PHE A 92 -9.37 10.22 8.25
C PHE A 92 -9.44 11.60 8.93
N LYS A 93 -10.27 12.52 8.45
CA LYS A 93 -10.49 13.82 9.09
C LYS A 93 -11.11 13.68 10.48
N ARG A 94 -12.11 12.80 10.64
CA ARG A 94 -12.82 12.55 11.91
C ARG A 94 -11.88 12.17 13.05
N PHE A 95 -10.85 11.39 12.76
CA PHE A 95 -9.90 10.90 13.76
C PHE A 95 -8.59 11.70 13.78
N HIS A 96 -8.44 12.70 12.91
CA HIS A 96 -7.27 13.56 12.88
C HIS A 96 -7.28 14.53 14.07
N PRO A 97 -6.13 14.73 14.80
CA PRO A 97 -6.07 15.64 15.94
C PRO A 97 -6.29 17.11 15.54
N LYS A 98 -6.05 17.43 14.25
CA LYS A 98 -6.23 18.77 13.66
C LYS A 98 -6.84 18.65 12.26
N PRO A 99 -8.15 18.35 12.16
CA PRO A 99 -8.79 18.08 10.87
C PRO A 99 -8.76 19.26 9.89
N GLU A 100 -8.62 20.49 10.39
CA GLU A 100 -8.47 21.72 9.59
C GLU A 100 -7.16 21.78 8.80
N GLU A 101 -6.13 21.04 9.21
CA GLU A 101 -4.86 20.93 8.48
C GLU A 101 -4.93 19.98 7.30
N VAL A 102 -5.98 19.16 7.20
CA VAL A 102 -6.19 18.23 6.08
C VAL A 102 -6.75 18.98 4.89
N GLN A 103 -5.87 19.32 3.95
CA GLN A 103 -6.24 20.11 2.78
C GLN A 103 -6.08 19.31 1.49
N CYS A 104 -6.89 19.66 0.49
CA CYS A 104 -6.78 19.15 -0.86
C CYS A 104 -5.82 20.02 -1.67
N SER A 105 -4.85 19.37 -2.31
CA SER A 105 -4.07 19.97 -3.38
C SER A 105 -4.73 19.60 -4.71
N ASP A 106 -5.40 20.56 -5.34
CA ASP A 106 -6.11 20.37 -6.60
C ASP A 106 -5.34 21.02 -7.75
N PRO A 107 -4.87 20.23 -8.74
CA PRO A 107 -4.11 20.76 -9.87
C PRO A 107 -4.98 21.67 -10.75
N GLN A 108 -4.43 22.83 -11.14
CA GLN A 108 -5.20 23.84 -11.86
C GLN A 108 -5.06 23.76 -13.39
N ALA A 109 -3.95 23.22 -13.93
CA ALA A 109 -3.72 23.13 -15.35
C ALA A 109 -2.58 22.15 -15.71
N GLU A 110 -2.61 21.59 -16.92
CA GLU A 110 -1.50 20.79 -17.46
C GLU A 110 -0.46 21.69 -18.14
N PRO A 111 0.83 21.58 -17.78
CA PRO A 111 1.88 22.36 -18.42
C PRO A 111 2.29 21.76 -19.77
N ASP A 112 2.41 22.57 -20.81
CA ASP A 112 2.75 22.12 -22.17
C ASP A 112 4.20 21.64 -22.31
N PHE A 113 5.14 22.10 -21.45
CA PHE A 113 6.55 21.76 -21.55
C PHE A 113 6.88 20.28 -21.30
N ILE A 114 5.95 19.53 -20.71
CA ILE A 114 6.07 18.09 -20.43
C ILE A 114 5.78 17.24 -21.67
N LYS A 115 4.79 17.64 -22.47
CA LYS A 115 4.18 16.84 -23.56
C LYS A 115 5.14 16.26 -24.59
N PRO A 116 6.27 16.91 -24.97
CA PRO A 116 7.19 16.32 -25.96
C PRO A 116 7.86 15.03 -25.53
N TYR A 117 7.95 14.76 -24.20
CA TYR A 117 8.70 13.64 -23.65
C TYR A 117 7.85 12.70 -22.81
N PHE A 118 6.84 13.22 -22.10
CA PHE A 118 6.01 12.47 -21.21
C PHE A 118 4.53 12.76 -21.40
N GLY A 119 3.71 11.74 -21.22
CA GLY A 119 2.35 11.98 -20.79
C GLY A 119 2.35 12.42 -19.34
N LEU A 120 1.40 13.27 -18.97
CA LEU A 120 1.23 13.78 -17.62
C LEU A 120 -0.17 13.41 -17.11
N ARG A 121 -0.26 12.98 -15.85
CA ARG A 121 -1.51 12.85 -15.14
C ARG A 121 -1.43 13.62 -13.84
N LEU A 122 -2.35 14.54 -13.68
CA LEU A 122 -2.57 15.34 -12.48
C LEU A 122 -3.87 14.90 -11.83
N PHE A 123 -3.96 14.98 -10.51
CA PHE A 123 -5.14 14.59 -9.75
C PHE A 123 -5.13 15.24 -8.37
N PRO A 124 -6.31 15.47 -7.78
CA PRO A 124 -6.41 15.99 -6.43
C PRO A 124 -5.85 15.01 -5.40
N VAL A 125 -5.19 15.54 -4.37
CA VAL A 125 -4.64 14.78 -3.25
C VAL A 125 -4.98 15.47 -1.94
N TRP A 126 -5.64 14.75 -1.04
CA TRP A 126 -5.76 15.15 0.35
C TRP A 126 -4.55 14.64 1.13
N HIS A 127 -3.98 15.49 1.98
CA HIS A 127 -2.78 15.13 2.72
C HIS A 127 -3.02 15.24 4.22
N VAL A 128 -2.97 14.11 4.93
CA VAL A 128 -3.17 14.04 6.38
C VAL A 128 -1.87 14.21 7.18
N GLY A 129 -0.70 14.10 6.53
CA GLY A 129 0.62 14.17 7.18
C GLY A 129 1.05 12.85 7.80
N THR A 130 2.29 12.43 7.49
CA THR A 130 2.91 11.23 8.07
C THR A 130 2.98 11.31 9.59
N ASP A 131 3.30 12.46 10.11
CA ASP A 131 3.48 12.76 11.54
C ASP A 131 2.19 12.64 12.37
N TYR A 132 1.00 12.77 11.75
CA TYR A 132 -0.29 12.61 12.43
C TYR A 132 -0.87 11.20 12.36
N LEU A 133 -0.38 10.33 11.46
CA LEU A 133 -0.98 9.00 11.23
C LEU A 133 -1.03 8.13 12.48
N HIS A 134 -0.02 8.25 13.35
CA HIS A 134 0.00 7.48 14.61
C HIS A 134 -1.11 7.93 15.57
N GLU A 135 -1.36 9.23 15.69
CA GLU A 135 -2.42 9.75 16.55
C GLU A 135 -3.81 9.48 15.95
N ILE A 136 -3.96 9.62 14.64
CA ILE A 136 -5.16 9.19 13.91
C ILE A 136 -5.46 7.72 14.22
N GLY A 137 -4.44 6.86 14.17
CA GLY A 137 -4.58 5.44 14.48
C GLY A 137 -5.08 5.18 15.89
N LYS A 138 -4.54 5.88 16.90
CA LYS A 138 -5.00 5.76 18.30
C LYS A 138 -6.46 6.19 18.48
N ASN A 139 -6.82 7.37 17.98
CA ASN A 139 -8.18 7.91 18.09
C ASN A 139 -9.18 6.97 17.41
N TRP A 140 -8.83 6.41 16.27
CA TRP A 140 -9.69 5.50 15.52
C TRP A 140 -9.84 4.13 16.21
N TYR A 141 -8.74 3.59 16.70
CA TYR A 141 -8.74 2.35 17.47
C TYR A 141 -9.61 2.44 18.72
N ASP A 142 -9.43 3.51 19.52
CA ASP A 142 -10.22 3.74 20.74
C ASP A 142 -11.72 3.86 20.42
N TYR A 143 -12.05 4.50 19.29
CA TYR A 143 -13.42 4.54 18.80
C TYR A 143 -13.99 3.14 18.56
N LEU A 144 -13.30 2.29 17.78
CA LEU A 144 -13.79 0.94 17.48
C LEU A 144 -13.89 0.06 18.73
N VAL A 145 -12.93 0.15 19.64
CA VAL A 145 -12.99 -0.52 20.94
C VAL A 145 -14.20 -0.05 21.74
N SER A 146 -14.48 1.25 21.77
CA SER A 146 -15.65 1.81 22.45
C SER A 146 -16.98 1.34 21.87
N LYS A 147 -16.99 0.88 20.63
CA LYS A 147 -18.15 0.26 19.95
C LYS A 147 -18.27 -1.25 20.18
N GLY A 148 -17.34 -1.86 20.92
CA GLY A 148 -17.34 -3.28 21.24
C GLY A 148 -16.63 -4.17 20.24
N VAL A 149 -15.91 -3.62 19.27
CA VAL A 149 -15.14 -4.42 18.28
C VAL A 149 -14.00 -5.15 19.00
N HIS A 150 -13.86 -6.45 18.73
CA HIS A 150 -12.82 -7.30 19.29
C HIS A 150 -11.59 -7.34 18.38
N PHE A 151 -10.38 -7.32 18.97
CA PHE A 151 -9.12 -7.38 18.24
C PHE A 151 -8.24 -8.52 18.75
N HIS A 152 -7.71 -9.31 17.83
CA HIS A 152 -6.64 -10.28 18.08
C HIS A 152 -5.33 -9.76 17.45
N TRP A 153 -4.51 -9.12 18.28
CA TRP A 153 -3.20 -8.57 17.91
C TRP A 153 -2.10 -9.61 18.02
N GLU A 154 -1.08 -9.46 17.16
CA GLU A 154 0.09 -10.34 17.14
C GLU A 154 -0.33 -11.81 16.90
N ASN A 155 -1.38 -12.00 16.09
CA ASN A 155 -1.91 -13.30 15.68
C ASN A 155 -1.90 -13.43 14.16
N LYS A 156 -1.08 -14.35 13.68
CA LYS A 156 -0.99 -14.67 12.27
C LYS A 156 -2.02 -15.75 11.91
N VAL A 157 -2.86 -15.45 10.94
CA VAL A 157 -3.76 -16.44 10.35
C VAL A 157 -2.95 -17.42 9.51
N ASN A 158 -3.05 -18.71 9.82
CA ASN A 158 -2.32 -19.80 9.17
C ASN A 158 -3.17 -20.57 8.17
N ALA A 159 -4.47 -20.72 8.47
CA ALA A 159 -5.43 -21.38 7.59
C ALA A 159 -6.81 -20.74 7.71
N ILE A 160 -7.58 -20.82 6.64
CA ILE A 160 -9.00 -20.46 6.61
C ILE A 160 -9.74 -21.64 5.97
N ASN A 161 -10.74 -22.14 6.65
CA ASN A 161 -11.63 -23.17 6.14
C ASN A 161 -12.95 -22.53 5.72
N PHE A 162 -13.09 -22.25 4.41
CA PHE A 162 -14.31 -21.63 3.88
C PHE A 162 -15.55 -22.52 4.08
N ARG A 163 -15.39 -23.86 4.03
CA ARG A 163 -16.52 -24.81 4.16
C ARG A 163 -17.13 -24.85 5.56
N HIS A 164 -16.35 -24.56 6.57
CA HIS A 164 -16.76 -24.65 7.97
C HIS A 164 -16.80 -23.29 8.67
N GLY A 165 -16.51 -22.20 7.95
CA GLY A 165 -16.46 -20.87 8.54
C GLY A 165 -15.44 -20.77 9.69
N GLU A 166 -14.25 -21.34 9.51
CA GLU A 166 -13.23 -21.44 10.58
C GLU A 166 -11.90 -20.80 10.14
N ILE A 167 -11.33 -20.02 11.04
CA ILE A 167 -9.99 -19.42 10.88
C ILE A 167 -9.08 -20.01 11.95
N THR A 168 -7.95 -20.56 11.53
CA THR A 168 -6.88 -20.99 12.43
C THR A 168 -5.79 -19.93 12.48
N MET A 169 -5.38 -19.55 13.69
CA MET A 169 -4.37 -18.51 13.90
C MET A 169 -3.35 -18.93 14.96
N ARG A 170 -2.16 -18.32 14.91
CA ARG A 170 -1.11 -18.54 15.89
C ARG A 170 -0.50 -17.20 16.31
N SER A 171 -0.18 -17.08 17.61
CA SER A 171 0.56 -15.93 18.11
C SER A 171 1.94 -15.85 17.45
N VAL A 172 2.34 -14.63 17.04
CA VAL A 172 3.69 -14.36 16.51
C VAL A 172 4.69 -14.04 17.62
N LYS A 173 4.25 -14.00 18.90
CA LYS A 173 5.12 -13.74 20.04
C LYS A 173 6.03 -14.95 20.29
N PRO A 174 7.35 -14.73 20.45
CA PRO A 174 8.29 -15.82 20.63
C PRO A 174 8.00 -16.73 21.84
N GLU A 175 7.46 -16.16 22.92
CA GLU A 175 7.07 -16.91 24.13
C GLU A 175 5.91 -17.88 23.91
N PHE A 176 5.12 -17.70 22.87
CA PHE A 176 3.98 -18.56 22.50
C PHE A 176 4.24 -19.43 21.28
N ALA A 177 5.48 -19.46 20.77
CA ALA A 177 5.83 -20.19 19.54
C ALA A 177 5.52 -21.70 19.59
N ASN A 178 5.47 -22.30 20.77
CA ASN A 178 5.20 -23.73 20.99
C ASN A 178 3.77 -24.01 21.48
N MET A 179 2.87 -23.00 21.51
CA MET A 179 1.47 -23.20 21.83
C MET A 179 0.71 -23.76 20.63
N ASP A 180 -0.39 -24.47 20.91
CA ASP A 180 -1.31 -24.91 19.87
C ASP A 180 -1.94 -23.72 19.16
N ASP A 181 -2.42 -23.94 17.94
CA ASP A 181 -3.13 -22.93 17.17
C ASP A 181 -4.51 -22.65 17.83
N ASP A 182 -4.88 -21.38 17.86
CA ASP A 182 -6.21 -20.93 18.22
C ASP A 182 -7.12 -20.91 16.99
N TYR A 183 -8.43 -20.94 17.19
CA TYR A 183 -9.40 -20.85 16.11
C TYR A 183 -10.56 -19.90 16.44
N VAL A 184 -11.08 -19.27 15.38
CA VAL A 184 -12.26 -18.38 15.42
C VAL A 184 -13.25 -18.84 14.37
N LEU A 185 -14.53 -18.97 14.75
CA LEU A 185 -15.62 -19.26 13.82
C LEU A 185 -16.25 -17.97 13.30
N TYR A 186 -16.61 -17.96 12.03
CA TYR A 186 -17.29 -16.84 11.38
C TYR A 186 -18.49 -17.34 10.56
N ASP A 187 -19.49 -16.46 10.45
CA ASP A 187 -20.57 -16.59 9.48
C ASP A 187 -20.25 -15.78 8.21
N ARG A 188 -19.41 -14.74 8.34
CA ARG A 188 -18.96 -13.89 7.24
C ARG A 188 -17.50 -13.46 7.44
N LEU A 189 -16.76 -13.43 6.34
CA LEU A 189 -15.34 -13.09 6.32
C LEU A 189 -15.05 -11.90 5.40
N ILE A 190 -14.32 -10.91 5.90
CA ILE A 190 -13.66 -9.89 5.09
C ILE A 190 -12.16 -10.17 5.06
N PHE A 191 -11.65 -10.61 3.92
CA PHE A 191 -10.24 -10.89 3.71
C PHE A 191 -9.53 -9.61 3.27
N ALA A 192 -8.92 -8.91 4.24
CA ALA A 192 -8.32 -7.59 4.10
C ALA A 192 -6.80 -7.60 4.31
N VAL A 193 -6.15 -8.71 4.00
CA VAL A 193 -4.70 -8.86 4.13
C VAL A 193 -3.97 -7.90 3.20
N GLY A 194 -3.00 -7.19 3.75
CA GLY A 194 -2.18 -6.27 3.01
C GLY A 194 -1.10 -6.96 2.19
N LYS A 195 -0.10 -6.20 1.77
CA LYS A 195 1.06 -6.65 0.98
C LYS A 195 1.78 -7.87 1.59
N SER A 196 1.89 -7.95 2.92
CA SER A 196 2.48 -9.10 3.62
C SER A 196 1.65 -10.39 3.57
N GLY A 197 0.38 -10.30 3.17
CA GLY A 197 -0.52 -11.45 3.03
C GLY A 197 -0.64 -12.03 1.61
N ILE A 198 0.13 -11.55 0.63
CA ILE A 198 0.03 -11.99 -0.78
C ILE A 198 0.27 -13.49 -0.91
N ASP A 199 1.32 -14.03 -0.27
CA ASP A 199 1.62 -15.47 -0.29
C ASP A 199 0.48 -16.31 0.30
N PHE A 200 -0.21 -15.78 1.31
CA PHE A 200 -1.33 -16.45 1.93
C PHE A 200 -2.56 -16.45 1.00
N GLY A 201 -2.86 -15.31 0.37
CA GLY A 201 -3.92 -15.22 -0.65
C GLY A 201 -3.69 -16.18 -1.83
N LYS A 202 -2.43 -16.30 -2.30
CA LYS A 202 -2.05 -17.26 -3.35
C LYS A 202 -2.33 -18.71 -2.91
N LYS A 203 -1.91 -19.10 -1.70
CA LYS A 203 -2.21 -20.44 -1.16
C LYS A 203 -3.70 -20.73 -1.05
N LEU A 204 -4.51 -19.75 -0.66
CA LEU A 204 -5.97 -19.90 -0.62
C LEU A 204 -6.54 -20.11 -2.03
N SER A 205 -6.07 -19.38 -3.04
CA SER A 205 -6.53 -19.56 -4.42
C SER A 205 -6.18 -20.96 -4.98
N GLU A 206 -5.01 -21.49 -4.63
CA GLU A 206 -4.61 -22.84 -4.98
C GLU A 206 -5.46 -23.90 -4.25
N GLN A 207 -5.69 -23.72 -2.94
CA GLN A 207 -6.46 -24.63 -2.11
C GLN A 207 -7.93 -24.73 -2.50
N TYR A 208 -8.55 -23.61 -2.82
CA TYR A 208 -9.98 -23.50 -3.16
C TYR A 208 -10.25 -23.38 -4.65
N THR A 209 -9.19 -23.38 -5.48
CA THR A 209 -9.25 -23.34 -6.94
C THR A 209 -10.08 -22.16 -7.49
N PHE A 210 -10.18 -21.03 -6.78
CA PHE A 210 -10.86 -19.87 -7.31
C PHE A 210 -9.98 -19.13 -8.35
N PRO A 211 -10.60 -18.61 -9.43
CA PRO A 211 -9.85 -17.97 -10.50
C PRO A 211 -9.24 -16.65 -10.09
N THR A 212 -8.03 -16.38 -10.59
CA THR A 212 -7.32 -15.11 -10.37
C THR A 212 -6.78 -14.55 -11.69
N GLU A 213 -6.66 -13.22 -11.79
CA GLU A 213 -5.96 -12.52 -12.87
C GLU A 213 -4.55 -12.13 -12.41
N PRO A 214 -3.48 -12.48 -13.17
CA PRO A 214 -2.14 -12.01 -12.86
C PRO A 214 -2.05 -10.49 -13.07
N LYS A 215 -1.30 -9.81 -12.21
CA LYS A 215 -1.01 -8.37 -12.36
C LYS A 215 0.40 -8.17 -12.90
N PRO A 216 0.64 -7.13 -13.72
CA PRO A 216 1.96 -6.89 -14.29
C PRO A 216 2.99 -6.57 -13.21
N VAL A 217 4.25 -6.86 -13.51
CA VAL A 217 5.39 -6.45 -12.67
C VAL A 217 5.45 -4.94 -12.55
N GLN A 218 5.64 -4.42 -11.33
CA GLN A 218 5.91 -3.00 -11.08
C GLN A 218 7.17 -2.87 -10.24
N ILE A 219 8.29 -2.58 -10.89
CA ILE A 219 9.62 -2.51 -10.28
C ILE A 219 10.44 -1.39 -10.91
N GLY A 220 11.35 -0.81 -10.13
CA GLY A 220 12.21 0.26 -10.60
C GLY A 220 13.09 0.82 -9.49
N VAL A 221 13.14 2.15 -9.40
CA VAL A 221 14.01 2.89 -8.49
C VAL A 221 13.25 4.01 -7.78
N ARG A 222 13.70 4.41 -6.59
CA ARG A 222 13.32 5.67 -5.94
C ARG A 222 14.29 6.75 -6.38
N PHE A 223 13.84 7.67 -7.21
CA PHE A 223 14.58 8.84 -7.66
C PHE A 223 14.51 9.95 -6.61
N GLU A 224 15.62 10.67 -6.42
CA GLU A 224 15.73 11.82 -5.51
C GLU A 224 16.55 12.94 -6.15
N ALA A 225 16.08 14.18 -5.99
CA ALA A 225 16.83 15.36 -6.41
C ALA A 225 16.38 16.60 -5.60
N PRO A 226 17.16 17.73 -5.60
CA PRO A 226 16.70 18.99 -5.07
C PRO A 226 15.39 19.46 -5.72
N GLN A 227 14.44 19.90 -4.89
CA GLN A 227 13.10 20.26 -5.31
C GLN A 227 13.06 21.36 -6.38
N HIS A 228 13.98 22.32 -6.33
CA HIS A 228 13.97 23.46 -7.23
C HIS A 228 14.06 23.08 -8.72
N HIS A 229 14.58 21.88 -9.04
CA HIS A 229 14.58 21.37 -10.42
C HIS A 229 13.17 21.09 -10.95
N PHE A 230 12.25 20.71 -10.07
CA PHE A 230 10.88 20.34 -10.40
C PHE A 230 9.85 21.41 -9.98
N GLN A 231 10.29 22.57 -9.47
CA GLN A 231 9.43 23.58 -8.85
C GLN A 231 8.25 23.98 -9.73
N LYS A 232 8.48 24.18 -11.04
CA LYS A 232 7.40 24.54 -11.99
C LYS A 232 6.27 23.50 -12.06
N LEU A 233 6.59 22.23 -11.84
CA LEU A 233 5.58 21.17 -11.83
C LEU A 233 4.95 21.00 -10.44
N ILE A 234 5.75 21.15 -9.39
CA ILE A 234 5.30 21.09 -7.99
C ILE A 234 4.32 22.21 -7.67
N ASP A 235 4.53 23.41 -8.23
CA ASP A 235 3.62 24.55 -8.06
C ASP A 235 2.23 24.29 -8.69
N ILE A 236 2.17 23.40 -9.68
CA ILE A 236 0.92 23.00 -10.33
C ILE A 236 0.24 21.84 -9.62
N SER A 237 1.02 20.86 -9.17
CA SER A 237 0.50 19.67 -8.52
C SER A 237 1.47 19.11 -7.49
N TYR A 238 0.97 18.83 -6.29
CA TYR A 238 1.76 18.21 -5.22
C TYR A 238 2.25 16.80 -5.58
N ASP A 239 1.39 15.97 -6.18
CA ASP A 239 1.74 14.63 -6.69
C ASP A 239 1.37 14.55 -8.17
N PHE A 240 2.34 14.28 -8.99
CA PHE A 240 2.21 14.18 -10.45
C PHE A 240 2.66 12.81 -10.94
N LYS A 241 2.08 12.36 -12.05
CA LYS A 241 2.52 11.13 -12.73
C LYS A 241 3.04 11.49 -14.11
N LEU A 242 4.36 11.47 -14.27
CA LEU A 242 4.99 11.42 -15.58
C LEU A 242 4.92 9.99 -16.06
N TYR A 243 4.50 9.75 -17.29
CA TYR A 243 4.45 8.40 -17.84
C TYR A 243 4.99 8.35 -19.29
N ARG A 244 5.61 7.24 -19.62
CA ARG A 244 6.12 6.94 -20.95
C ARG A 244 5.80 5.49 -21.31
N LYS A 245 5.37 5.25 -22.55
CA LYS A 245 5.16 3.92 -23.12
C LYS A 245 6.16 3.65 -24.21
N PHE A 246 6.63 2.42 -24.30
CA PHE A 246 7.54 1.92 -25.32
C PHE A 246 6.81 0.94 -26.24
N ASP A 247 7.32 0.77 -27.48
CA ASP A 247 6.66 -0.02 -28.53
C ASP A 247 6.48 -1.49 -28.19
N ASN A 248 7.33 -2.04 -27.31
CA ASN A 248 7.25 -3.42 -26.81
C ASN A 248 6.25 -3.61 -25.66
N GLY A 249 5.47 -2.58 -25.33
CA GLY A 249 4.47 -2.62 -24.28
C GLY A 249 4.98 -2.31 -22.86
N VAL A 250 6.30 -2.18 -22.65
CA VAL A 250 6.86 -1.69 -21.39
C VAL A 250 6.40 -0.25 -21.18
N SER A 251 5.97 0.08 -19.99
CA SER A 251 5.64 1.45 -19.62
C SER A 251 6.32 1.85 -18.31
N LEU A 252 6.71 3.12 -18.20
CA LEU A 252 7.25 3.71 -16.99
C LEU A 252 6.37 4.84 -16.51
N ARG A 253 6.32 5.00 -15.20
CA ARG A 253 5.64 6.14 -14.59
C ARG A 253 6.36 6.61 -13.33
N SER A 254 6.29 7.90 -13.05
CA SER A 254 6.61 8.40 -11.72
C SER A 254 5.50 7.98 -10.75
N PHE A 255 5.87 7.71 -9.51
CA PHE A 255 4.96 7.18 -8.49
C PHE A 255 5.26 7.81 -7.13
N CYS A 256 4.20 8.21 -6.40
CA CYS A 256 4.31 8.65 -5.01
C CYS A 256 5.35 9.78 -4.84
N THR A 257 5.09 10.94 -5.47
CA THR A 257 5.94 12.12 -5.38
C THR A 257 5.83 12.74 -3.99
N ASN A 258 6.96 13.04 -3.37
CA ASN A 258 7.08 13.73 -2.09
C ASN A 258 7.93 14.97 -2.27
N ASN A 259 7.53 16.08 -1.63
CA ASN A 259 8.14 17.40 -1.80
C ASN A 259 8.35 18.08 -0.44
N ASN A 260 9.21 19.10 -0.39
CA ASN A 260 9.53 19.94 0.76
C ASN A 260 10.27 19.22 1.90
N ALA A 261 9.61 18.31 2.57
CA ALA A 261 10.16 17.45 3.62
C ALA A 261 10.13 15.99 3.14
N ALA A 262 10.80 15.76 2.00
CA ALA A 262 10.80 14.49 1.30
C ALA A 262 11.97 13.61 1.75
N TYR A 263 11.65 12.42 2.23
CA TYR A 263 12.61 11.43 2.72
C TYR A 263 12.40 10.10 2.02
N VAL A 264 13.45 9.28 2.01
CA VAL A 264 13.38 7.91 1.50
C VAL A 264 13.29 6.96 2.68
N ALA A 265 12.29 6.08 2.65
CA ALA A 265 12.09 5.04 3.66
C ALA A 265 12.59 3.69 3.15
N VAL A 266 13.18 2.91 4.05
CA VAL A 266 13.53 1.52 3.81
C VAL A 266 12.34 0.63 4.16
N GLU A 267 11.91 -0.19 3.22
CA GLU A 267 10.87 -1.20 3.44
C GLU A 267 11.50 -2.60 3.46
N GLN A 268 11.00 -3.45 4.36
CA GLN A 268 11.30 -4.87 4.37
C GLN A 268 10.02 -5.68 4.14
N THR A 269 10.02 -6.49 3.10
CA THR A 269 8.89 -7.37 2.80
C THR A 269 9.44 -8.73 2.38
N TYR A 270 8.98 -9.81 3.00
CA TYR A 270 9.47 -11.19 2.77
C TYR A 270 10.99 -11.37 3.01
N GLY A 271 11.60 -10.53 3.85
CA GLY A 271 13.04 -10.51 4.07
C GLY A 271 13.85 -9.77 3.01
N ASP A 272 13.20 -9.23 2.00
CA ASP A 272 13.80 -8.44 0.92
C ASP A 272 13.75 -6.95 1.27
N VAL A 273 14.77 -6.19 0.89
CA VAL A 273 14.88 -4.74 1.10
C VAL A 273 14.47 -4.00 -0.17
N SER A 274 13.60 -3.01 -0.01
CA SER A 274 13.21 -2.07 -1.06
C SER A 274 13.03 -0.65 -0.47
N TYR A 275 12.79 0.33 -1.35
CA TYR A 275 12.66 1.72 -0.95
C TYR A 275 11.27 2.27 -1.26
N ASN A 276 10.87 3.29 -0.48
CA ASN A 276 9.65 4.04 -0.67
C ASN A 276 9.88 5.51 -0.29
N GLY A 277 8.89 6.38 -0.51
CA GLY A 277 8.97 7.79 -0.14
C GLY A 277 8.08 8.12 1.05
N HIS A 278 8.57 9.04 1.91
CA HIS A 278 7.82 9.64 2.99
C HIS A 278 7.83 11.18 2.86
N ALA A 279 6.74 11.83 3.29
CA ALA A 279 6.63 13.27 3.40
C ALA A 279 6.17 13.65 4.80
N LYS A 280 6.94 14.53 5.47
CA LYS A 280 6.59 15.09 6.79
C LYS A 280 6.03 16.50 6.62
N LYS A 281 5.10 16.91 7.48
CA LYS A 281 4.46 18.24 7.38
C LYS A 281 5.16 19.35 8.16
N GLY A 282 5.81 19.03 9.28
CA GLY A 282 6.40 20.04 10.14
C GLY A 282 7.55 20.80 9.47
N GLU A 283 7.60 22.14 9.57
CA GLU A 283 8.67 22.99 9.05
C GLU A 283 10.07 22.55 9.51
N GLN A 284 10.20 21.96 10.69
CA GLN A 284 11.44 21.43 11.22
C GLN A 284 12.01 20.24 10.42
N TYR A 285 11.18 19.64 9.56
CA TYR A 285 11.57 18.51 8.70
C TYR A 285 11.92 18.92 7.27
N ARG A 286 11.80 20.20 6.96
CA ARG A 286 12.07 20.71 5.61
C ARG A 286 13.49 20.42 5.19
N ASN A 287 13.67 19.84 4.00
CA ASN A 287 14.96 19.50 3.43
C ASN A 287 15.14 19.95 1.96
N ASP A 288 14.15 20.65 1.41
CA ASP A 288 14.14 21.16 0.04
C ASP A 288 14.43 20.07 -1.03
N MET A 289 14.10 18.83 -0.72
CA MET A 289 14.22 17.69 -1.60
C MET A 289 12.88 17.28 -2.19
N THR A 290 12.94 16.61 -3.33
CA THR A 290 11.82 15.85 -3.88
C THR A 290 12.27 14.44 -4.20
N ASN A 291 11.39 13.45 -4.00
CA ASN A 291 11.62 12.10 -4.44
C ASN A 291 10.34 11.49 -5.01
N PHE A 292 10.51 10.54 -5.93
CA PHE A 292 9.42 9.73 -6.49
C PHE A 292 9.96 8.40 -7.01
N GLY A 293 9.12 7.36 -7.00
CA GLY A 293 9.46 6.11 -7.66
C GLY A 293 9.43 6.28 -9.18
N ILE A 294 10.37 5.71 -9.90
CA ILE A 294 10.28 5.46 -11.35
C ILE A 294 10.03 3.97 -11.50
N LEU A 295 8.76 3.60 -11.72
CA LEU A 295 8.34 2.21 -11.80
C LEU A 295 8.04 1.80 -13.22
N MET A 296 8.64 0.69 -13.62
CA MET A 296 8.31 -0.02 -14.86
C MET A 296 7.14 -0.95 -14.67
N GLU A 297 6.25 -0.98 -15.62
CA GLU A 297 5.26 -2.03 -15.80
C GLU A 297 5.70 -2.89 -16.99
N ILE A 298 5.99 -4.18 -16.73
CA ILE A 298 6.53 -5.12 -17.71
C ILE A 298 5.43 -6.13 -18.03
N PRO A 299 4.91 -6.14 -19.28
CA PRO A 299 3.91 -7.11 -19.70
C PRO A 299 4.52 -8.48 -20.00
N GLY A 300 3.67 -9.52 -19.99
CA GLY A 300 4.03 -10.86 -20.47
C GLY A 300 4.93 -11.68 -19.54
N ILE A 301 5.16 -11.24 -18.31
CA ILE A 301 5.82 -12.06 -17.29
C ILE A 301 4.83 -13.09 -16.75
N GLU A 302 5.20 -14.38 -16.85
CA GLU A 302 4.29 -15.48 -16.49
C GLU A 302 3.94 -15.51 -15.00
N ASN A 303 4.92 -15.32 -14.11
CA ASN A 303 4.73 -15.28 -12.65
C ASN A 303 5.24 -13.94 -12.09
N PRO A 304 4.50 -12.83 -12.23
CA PRO A 304 5.01 -11.48 -11.96
C PRO A 304 5.48 -11.29 -10.52
N PHE A 305 4.79 -11.88 -9.56
CA PHE A 305 5.15 -11.78 -8.14
C PHE A 305 6.49 -12.48 -7.85
N ASP A 306 6.64 -13.73 -8.26
CA ASP A 306 7.87 -14.51 -8.00
C ASP A 306 9.05 -13.91 -8.77
N TRP A 307 8.84 -13.50 -10.03
CA TRP A 307 9.85 -12.83 -10.83
C TRP A 307 10.34 -11.53 -10.18
N SER A 308 9.42 -10.71 -9.64
CA SER A 308 9.77 -9.47 -8.95
C SER A 308 10.60 -9.73 -7.70
N ARG A 309 10.26 -10.77 -6.94
CA ARG A 309 11.02 -11.18 -5.74
C ARG A 309 12.41 -11.65 -6.09
N GLU A 310 12.56 -12.50 -7.11
CA GLU A 310 13.87 -12.96 -7.58
C GLU A 310 14.76 -11.80 -8.02
N LEU A 311 14.19 -10.82 -8.72
CA LEU A 311 14.94 -9.63 -9.14
C LEU A 311 15.38 -8.80 -7.93
N VAL A 312 14.48 -8.51 -6.98
CA VAL A 312 14.83 -7.80 -5.74
C VAL A 312 15.93 -8.52 -4.98
N GLN A 313 15.85 -9.85 -4.85
CA GLN A 313 16.87 -10.66 -4.20
C GLN A 313 18.21 -10.61 -4.93
N LYS A 314 18.21 -10.60 -6.26
CA LYS A 314 19.45 -10.44 -7.06
C LYS A 314 20.07 -9.07 -6.78
N VAL A 315 19.27 -7.99 -6.80
CA VAL A 315 19.75 -6.63 -6.47
C VAL A 315 20.27 -6.56 -5.03
N ASN A 316 19.57 -7.12 -4.06
CA ASN A 316 20.02 -7.13 -2.67
C ASN A 316 21.35 -7.91 -2.49
N LYS A 317 21.56 -8.96 -3.25
CA LYS A 317 22.82 -9.75 -3.25
C LYS A 317 24.00 -8.95 -3.85
N THR A 318 23.79 -8.11 -4.84
CA THR A 318 24.87 -7.28 -5.41
C THR A 318 25.49 -6.40 -4.33
N TRP A 319 24.66 -5.79 -3.48
CA TRP A 319 25.10 -4.98 -2.39
C TRP A 319 25.90 -5.77 -1.32
N ILE A 320 25.43 -6.97 -0.93
CA ILE A 320 26.13 -7.82 0.03
C ILE A 320 27.51 -8.24 -0.50
N ALA A 321 27.62 -8.48 -1.81
CA ALA A 321 28.88 -8.85 -2.44
C ALA A 321 29.88 -7.69 -2.53
N ASP A 322 29.39 -6.50 -2.84
CA ASP A 322 30.22 -5.30 -3.03
C ASP A 322 30.84 -4.81 -1.72
N GLN A 323 30.15 -4.94 -0.59
CA GLN A 323 30.66 -4.54 0.74
C GLN A 323 31.67 -5.53 1.34
N GLY A 324 32.02 -6.63 0.65
CA GLY A 324 33.01 -7.60 1.12
C GLY A 324 32.63 -8.32 2.42
N ILE A 325 31.36 -8.28 2.80
CA ILE A 325 30.87 -8.78 4.08
C ILE A 325 30.70 -10.29 4.03
N LYS A 326 31.71 -10.99 4.53
CA LYS A 326 31.64 -12.42 4.82
C LYS A 326 31.28 -12.60 6.29
N GLY A 327 30.06 -13.09 6.59
CA GLY A 327 29.74 -13.58 7.93
C GLY A 327 28.50 -12.97 8.60
N ARG A 328 28.16 -13.45 9.79
CA ARG A 328 26.93 -13.23 10.57
C ARG A 328 26.69 -11.79 11.07
N ASN A 329 27.58 -10.88 10.77
CA ASN A 329 27.46 -9.43 11.08
C ASN A 329 27.24 -8.65 9.77
N ALA A 330 26.23 -9.03 8.97
CA ALA A 330 25.76 -8.12 7.93
C ALA A 330 25.52 -6.75 8.60
N PRO A 331 26.03 -5.62 8.02
CA PRO A 331 25.74 -4.31 8.58
C PRO A 331 24.24 -4.16 8.68
N LYS A 332 23.81 -3.38 9.65
CA LYS A 332 22.40 -3.03 9.80
C LYS A 332 21.87 -2.62 8.43
N ILE A 333 20.78 -3.21 8.05
CA ILE A 333 20.08 -3.16 6.73
C ILE A 333 19.80 -1.72 6.24
N HIS A 334 20.32 -0.70 6.90
CA HIS A 334 20.08 0.72 6.70
C HIS A 334 21.00 1.38 5.66
N SER A 335 22.10 0.77 5.25
CA SER A 335 22.96 1.26 4.18
C SER A 335 22.53 0.61 2.86
N GLY A 336 21.48 1.12 2.25
CA GLY A 336 20.96 0.60 0.99
C GLY A 336 21.75 1.08 -0.23
N LEU A 337 21.37 0.57 -1.40
CA LEU A 337 21.97 0.91 -2.68
C LEU A 337 21.49 2.30 -3.13
N TYR A 338 22.26 3.33 -2.83
CA TYR A 338 22.06 4.70 -3.33
C TYR A 338 23.16 5.03 -4.33
N TYR A 339 22.78 5.37 -5.55
CA TYR A 339 23.70 5.71 -6.63
C TYR A 339 23.46 7.13 -7.10
N SER A 340 24.53 7.88 -7.37
CA SER A 340 24.42 9.25 -7.87
C SER A 340 25.60 9.62 -8.76
N PRO A 341 25.39 10.45 -9.80
CA PRO A 341 26.47 11.05 -10.58
C PRO A 341 27.32 12.05 -9.77
N SER A 342 26.69 12.85 -8.89
CA SER A 342 27.38 13.96 -8.22
C SER A 342 27.18 14.04 -6.70
N ARG A 343 26.08 13.50 -6.18
CA ARG A 343 25.76 13.55 -4.75
C ARG A 343 26.63 12.59 -3.95
N LYS A 344 26.95 12.95 -2.71
CA LYS A 344 27.82 12.12 -1.84
C LYS A 344 27.00 11.32 -0.83
N VAL A 345 25.83 11.83 -0.42
CA VAL A 345 24.99 11.20 0.58
C VAL A 345 23.51 11.37 0.27
N GLY A 346 22.72 10.37 0.65
CA GLY A 346 21.28 10.44 0.81
C GLY A 346 20.88 10.37 2.28
N VAL A 347 19.64 10.71 2.62
CA VAL A 347 19.15 10.71 4.01
C VAL A 347 17.82 9.96 4.07
N THR A 348 17.72 8.96 4.96
CA THR A 348 16.49 8.21 5.19
C THR A 348 15.49 8.99 6.06
N SER A 349 14.25 8.49 6.12
CA SER A 349 13.19 9.04 6.97
C SER A 349 13.53 8.98 8.48
N GLU A 350 14.39 8.06 8.87
CA GLU A 350 14.91 7.89 10.23
C GLU A 350 16.09 8.84 10.53
N GLY A 351 16.56 9.62 9.54
CA GLY A 351 17.69 10.54 9.66
C GLY A 351 19.05 9.87 9.48
N GLU A 352 19.09 8.63 9.02
CA GLU A 352 20.35 7.94 8.72
C GLU A 352 20.93 8.44 7.41
N MET A 353 22.24 8.70 7.39
CA MET A 353 22.98 9.06 6.19
C MET A 353 23.40 7.79 5.45
N ILE A 354 23.18 7.79 4.13
CA ILE A 354 23.60 6.72 3.22
C ILE A 354 24.64 7.29 2.27
N ASP A 355 25.84 6.73 2.23
CA ASP A 355 26.88 7.12 1.27
C ASP A 355 26.45 6.76 -0.16
N ALA A 356 26.59 7.73 -1.06
CA ALA A 356 26.30 7.51 -2.46
C ALA A 356 27.42 6.71 -3.14
N LEU A 357 27.04 5.68 -3.87
CA LEU A 357 27.91 4.98 -4.80
C LEU A 357 28.00 5.75 -6.13
N PRO A 358 29.14 5.73 -6.82
CA PRO A 358 29.24 6.28 -8.17
C PRO A 358 28.23 5.64 -9.11
N ILE A 359 27.59 6.43 -9.98
CA ILE A 359 26.62 5.91 -10.95
C ILE A 359 27.23 4.86 -11.88
N ASP A 360 28.52 4.95 -12.16
CA ASP A 360 29.26 4.00 -12.99
C ASP A 360 29.40 2.61 -12.34
N SER A 361 29.19 2.52 -11.03
CA SER A 361 29.18 1.23 -10.30
C SER A 361 27.82 0.52 -10.32
N LEU A 362 26.85 1.02 -11.08
CA LEU A 362 25.48 0.48 -11.16
C LEU A 362 25.37 -0.79 -12.04
N ASP A 363 26.42 -1.20 -12.74
CA ASP A 363 26.37 -2.32 -13.70
C ASP A 363 25.85 -3.65 -13.11
N PRO A 364 26.21 -4.07 -11.89
CA PRO A 364 25.63 -5.29 -11.30
C PRO A 364 24.11 -5.21 -11.10
N VAL A 365 23.58 -4.00 -10.81
CA VAL A 365 22.14 -3.75 -10.73
C VAL A 365 21.50 -3.81 -12.10
N ARG A 366 22.13 -3.17 -13.12
CA ARG A 366 21.66 -3.23 -14.51
C ARG A 366 21.58 -4.67 -15.00
N GLU A 367 22.58 -5.49 -14.68
CA GLU A 367 22.59 -6.91 -15.01
C GLU A 367 21.44 -7.66 -14.30
N ALA A 368 21.21 -7.38 -12.99
CA ALA A 368 20.10 -7.99 -12.23
C ALA A 368 18.74 -7.66 -12.87
N PHE A 369 18.57 -6.47 -13.44
CA PHE A 369 17.36 -6.05 -14.15
C PHE A 369 17.23 -6.64 -15.59
N GLN A 370 18.16 -7.49 -16.02
CA GLN A 370 18.06 -8.25 -17.28
C GLN A 370 17.82 -7.36 -18.51
N GLY A 371 18.46 -6.20 -18.57
CA GLY A 371 18.32 -5.23 -19.66
C GLY A 371 17.15 -4.24 -19.51
N TYR A 372 16.20 -4.49 -18.62
CA TYR A 372 15.10 -3.54 -18.41
C TYR A 372 15.55 -2.22 -17.78
N TYR A 373 16.70 -2.17 -17.11
CA TYR A 373 17.19 -0.93 -16.50
C TYR A 373 17.40 0.20 -17.49
N SER A 374 17.70 -0.10 -18.75
CA SER A 374 17.87 0.88 -19.82
C SER A 374 16.66 1.80 -20.01
N TYR A 375 15.44 1.31 -19.74
CA TYR A 375 14.24 2.15 -19.79
C TYR A 375 14.20 3.19 -18.67
N ILE A 376 14.81 2.90 -17.51
CA ILE A 376 14.96 3.86 -16.40
C ILE A 376 15.98 4.93 -16.80
N ASP A 377 17.11 4.53 -17.39
CA ASP A 377 18.13 5.46 -17.91
C ASP A 377 17.49 6.40 -18.95
N ASP A 378 16.73 5.88 -19.91
CA ASP A 378 16.02 6.67 -20.93
C ASP A 378 15.00 7.63 -20.29
N PHE A 379 14.29 7.20 -19.25
CA PHE A 379 13.32 8.05 -18.55
C PHE A 379 14.03 9.22 -17.84
N ILE A 380 15.17 8.98 -17.21
CA ILE A 380 15.98 10.01 -16.54
C ILE A 380 16.56 10.98 -17.57
N GLU A 381 17.05 10.48 -18.70
CA GLU A 381 17.56 11.34 -19.79
C GLU A 381 16.45 12.24 -20.37
N ASP A 382 15.24 11.75 -20.51
CA ASP A 382 14.11 12.59 -20.92
C ASP A 382 13.71 13.60 -19.84
N MET A 383 13.82 13.23 -18.54
CA MET A 383 13.64 14.22 -17.47
C MET A 383 14.65 15.36 -17.54
N LYS A 384 15.92 15.09 -17.86
CA LYS A 384 16.95 16.14 -18.05
C LYS A 384 16.60 17.11 -19.19
N LYS A 385 15.94 16.62 -20.25
CA LYS A 385 15.47 17.47 -21.35
C LYS A 385 14.31 18.39 -20.93
N VAL A 386 13.39 17.88 -20.10
CA VAL A 386 12.25 18.62 -19.56
C VAL A 386 12.67 19.58 -18.45
N PHE A 387 13.60 19.15 -17.60
CA PHE A 387 14.13 19.88 -16.45
C PHE A 387 15.65 20.13 -16.61
N PRO A 388 16.06 21.08 -17.46
CA PRO A 388 17.49 21.23 -17.82
C PRO A 388 18.42 21.57 -16.65
N THR A 389 17.87 22.12 -15.56
CA THR A 389 18.63 22.41 -14.34
C THR A 389 19.03 21.17 -13.57
N LEU A 390 18.40 20.03 -13.84
CA LEU A 390 18.66 18.77 -13.14
C LEU A 390 20.11 18.30 -13.32
N GLY A 391 20.63 18.34 -14.56
CA GLY A 391 22.02 17.93 -14.85
C GLY A 391 22.35 16.58 -14.23
N ASP A 392 23.38 16.59 -13.37
CA ASP A 392 23.84 15.43 -12.60
C ASP A 392 23.46 15.47 -11.11
N ASP A 393 22.68 16.48 -10.67
CA ASP A 393 22.29 16.66 -9.26
C ASP A 393 21.06 15.82 -8.89
N TRP A 394 21.21 14.51 -8.98
CA TRP A 394 20.18 13.52 -8.64
C TRP A 394 20.81 12.22 -8.13
N GLY A 395 19.98 11.36 -7.58
CA GLY A 395 20.37 10.00 -7.20
C GLY A 395 19.19 9.04 -7.24
N VAL A 396 19.51 7.75 -7.19
CA VAL A 396 18.52 6.66 -7.15
C VAL A 396 18.81 5.65 -6.05
N TYR A 397 17.78 5.28 -5.32
CA TYR A 397 17.79 4.14 -4.41
C TYR A 397 17.20 2.92 -5.14
N VAL A 398 17.83 1.76 -5.02
CA VAL A 398 17.47 0.56 -5.79
C VAL A 398 17.36 -0.65 -4.86
N PRO A 399 16.29 -1.46 -4.99
CA PRO A 399 15.13 -1.31 -5.85
C PRO A 399 13.96 -0.58 -5.17
N GLU A 400 13.03 -0.04 -5.95
CA GLU A 400 11.65 0.16 -5.51
C GLU A 400 10.77 -0.89 -6.19
N VAL A 401 9.89 -1.55 -5.45
CA VAL A 401 9.02 -2.60 -5.96
C VAL A 401 7.61 -2.49 -5.40
N LYS A 402 6.64 -2.72 -6.24
CA LYS A 402 5.25 -2.93 -5.84
C LYS A 402 4.88 -4.39 -6.14
N TYR A 403 4.97 -5.22 -5.10
CA TYR A 403 4.45 -6.58 -5.19
C TYR A 403 2.93 -6.53 -5.34
N LEU A 404 2.43 -7.14 -6.39
CA LEU A 404 1.01 -7.20 -6.69
C LEU A 404 0.52 -8.65 -6.49
N SER A 405 -0.59 -8.78 -5.77
CA SER A 405 -1.29 -10.05 -5.65
C SER A 405 -1.94 -10.40 -6.99
N PRO A 406 -1.99 -11.68 -7.38
CA PRO A 406 -2.98 -12.12 -8.36
C PRO A 406 -4.37 -11.69 -7.85
N GLU A 407 -5.15 -11.01 -8.70
CA GLU A 407 -6.45 -10.48 -8.32
C GLU A 407 -7.51 -11.58 -8.40
N PRO A 408 -8.20 -11.94 -7.31
CA PRO A 408 -9.32 -12.86 -7.36
C PRO A 408 -10.42 -12.32 -8.28
N LEU A 409 -11.03 -13.20 -9.08
CA LEU A 409 -12.24 -12.85 -9.80
C LEU A 409 -13.42 -12.88 -8.83
N VAL A 410 -13.98 -11.72 -8.54
CA VAL A 410 -15.05 -11.52 -7.57
C VAL A 410 -16.33 -11.04 -8.26
N ASP A 411 -17.47 -11.27 -7.62
CA ASP A 411 -18.71 -10.59 -7.93
C ASP A 411 -18.58 -9.09 -7.63
N TYR A 412 -18.98 -8.24 -8.56
CA TYR A 412 -18.78 -6.79 -8.45
C TYR A 412 -19.71 -6.11 -7.45
N ASP A 413 -20.89 -6.71 -7.18
CA ASP A 413 -21.88 -6.11 -6.28
C ASP A 413 -21.49 -6.19 -4.80
N ASN A 414 -20.63 -7.17 -4.45
CA ASN A 414 -20.32 -7.47 -3.06
C ASN A 414 -18.83 -7.86 -2.81
N LEU A 415 -18.03 -7.98 -3.87
CA LEU A 415 -16.62 -8.38 -3.83
C LEU A 415 -16.39 -9.77 -3.20
N THR A 416 -17.33 -10.71 -3.41
CA THR A 416 -17.22 -12.09 -2.97
C THR A 416 -16.74 -13.03 -4.07
N LEU A 417 -16.24 -14.20 -3.68
CA LEU A 417 -15.99 -15.30 -4.61
C LEU A 417 -17.31 -15.94 -5.05
N ALA A 418 -17.38 -16.41 -6.30
CA ALA A 418 -18.61 -16.97 -6.88
C ALA A 418 -19.18 -18.19 -6.11
N GLU A 419 -18.30 -19.01 -5.49
CA GLU A 419 -18.68 -20.21 -4.72
C GLU A 419 -18.76 -19.97 -3.19
N TRP A 420 -18.38 -18.74 -2.74
CA TRP A 420 -18.24 -18.39 -1.33
C TRP A 420 -18.77 -16.96 -1.12
N ASP A 421 -20.08 -16.78 -1.14
CA ASP A 421 -20.76 -15.49 -1.04
C ASP A 421 -20.62 -14.83 0.35
N GLU A 422 -20.14 -15.56 1.33
CA GLU A 422 -19.77 -15.07 2.66
C GLU A 422 -18.31 -14.58 2.76
N VAL A 423 -17.48 -14.77 1.70
CA VAL A 423 -16.04 -14.42 1.71
C VAL A 423 -15.77 -13.24 0.78
N HIS A 424 -15.56 -12.08 1.37
CA HIS A 424 -15.27 -10.83 0.65
C HIS A 424 -13.76 -10.56 0.59
N PHE A 425 -13.28 -10.03 -0.55
CA PHE A 425 -11.88 -9.63 -0.73
C PHE A 425 -11.77 -8.11 -0.85
N VAL A 426 -10.85 -7.49 -0.10
CA VAL A 426 -10.63 -6.04 -0.11
C VAL A 426 -9.16 -5.67 0.08
N GLY A 427 -8.81 -4.45 -0.27
CA GLY A 427 -7.46 -3.92 -0.12
C GLY A 427 -6.46 -4.56 -1.10
N ASP A 428 -5.23 -4.76 -0.65
CA ASP A 428 -4.19 -5.40 -1.48
C ASP A 428 -4.57 -6.80 -1.94
N ALA A 429 -5.40 -7.52 -1.19
CA ALA A 429 -5.91 -8.83 -1.58
C ALA A 429 -6.81 -8.77 -2.84
N LEU A 430 -7.37 -7.60 -3.14
CA LEU A 430 -8.11 -7.28 -4.36
C LEU A 430 -7.40 -6.18 -5.17
N SER A 431 -6.07 -6.20 -5.18
CA SER A 431 -5.21 -5.30 -5.96
C SER A 431 -5.43 -3.80 -5.75
N ALA A 432 -6.07 -3.38 -4.64
CA ALA A 432 -6.12 -1.96 -4.29
C ALA A 432 -4.73 -1.45 -3.90
N ARG A 433 -4.40 -0.25 -4.33
CA ARG A 433 -3.15 0.44 -4.03
C ARG A 433 -3.44 1.86 -3.56
N GLY A 434 -2.99 2.17 -2.36
CA GLY A 434 -3.23 3.45 -1.73
C GLY A 434 -4.40 3.43 -0.76
N ILE A 435 -4.36 4.40 0.14
CA ILE A 435 -5.27 4.50 1.28
C ILE A 435 -6.72 4.60 0.82
N THR A 436 -6.99 5.50 -0.14
CA THR A 436 -8.35 5.85 -0.56
C THR A 436 -9.07 4.65 -1.18
N VAL A 437 -8.45 3.98 -2.15
CA VAL A 437 -9.09 2.83 -2.82
C VAL A 437 -9.26 1.65 -1.87
N SER A 438 -8.25 1.37 -1.03
CA SER A 438 -8.35 0.30 -0.02
C SER A 438 -9.49 0.56 0.97
N GLY A 439 -9.59 1.79 1.49
CA GLY A 439 -10.68 2.18 2.39
C GLY A 439 -12.05 2.10 1.71
N ALA A 440 -12.15 2.57 0.46
CA ALA A 440 -13.37 2.52 -0.33
C ALA A 440 -13.88 1.09 -0.56
N GLN A 441 -12.99 0.13 -0.88
CA GLN A 441 -13.37 -1.28 -0.98
C GLN A 441 -13.91 -1.82 0.35
N GLY A 442 -13.28 -1.45 1.47
CA GLY A 442 -13.76 -1.84 2.81
C GLY A 442 -15.17 -1.29 3.11
N ILE A 443 -15.41 -0.01 2.81
CA ILE A 443 -16.73 0.62 2.98
C ILE A 443 -17.77 -0.04 2.07
N TYR A 444 -17.42 -0.27 0.82
CA TYR A 444 -18.31 -0.89 -0.17
C TYR A 444 -18.79 -2.28 0.28
N VAL A 445 -17.88 -3.14 0.73
CA VAL A 445 -18.23 -4.45 1.29
C VAL A 445 -19.09 -4.30 2.55
N ALA A 446 -18.77 -3.35 3.42
CA ALA A 446 -19.58 -3.12 4.61
C ALA A 446 -21.02 -2.69 4.27
N GLU A 447 -21.26 -1.93 3.21
CA GLU A 447 -22.61 -1.61 2.72
C GLU A 447 -23.37 -2.86 2.28
N SER A 448 -22.72 -3.78 1.56
CA SER A 448 -23.31 -5.06 1.15
C SER A 448 -23.66 -5.92 2.37
N VAL A 449 -22.74 -6.05 3.33
CA VAL A 449 -22.96 -6.78 4.59
C VAL A 449 -24.14 -6.20 5.38
N LEU A 450 -24.23 -4.88 5.50
CA LEU A 450 -25.34 -4.18 6.15
C LEU A 450 -26.68 -4.43 5.47
N GLY A 451 -26.70 -4.47 4.14
CA GLY A 451 -27.88 -4.77 3.35
C GLY A 451 -28.42 -6.17 3.65
N SER A 452 -27.55 -7.16 3.68
CA SER A 452 -27.89 -8.55 4.00
C SER A 452 -28.32 -8.68 5.46
N TRP A 453 -27.59 -8.10 6.40
CA TRP A 453 -27.88 -8.15 7.83
C TRP A 453 -29.23 -7.51 8.18
N LYS A 454 -29.53 -6.31 7.68
CA LYS A 454 -30.81 -5.62 7.90
C LYS A 454 -31.98 -6.43 7.36
N LYS A 455 -31.85 -7.04 6.18
CA LYS A 455 -32.87 -7.92 5.61
C LYS A 455 -33.13 -9.14 6.48
N HIS A 456 -32.06 -9.77 6.99
CA HIS A 456 -32.18 -10.92 7.88
C HIS A 456 -32.82 -10.56 9.23
N SER A 457 -32.37 -9.46 9.86
CA SER A 457 -32.93 -8.97 11.12
C SER A 457 -34.44 -8.64 11.00
N TYR A 458 -34.83 -8.00 9.90
CA TYR A 458 -36.25 -7.71 9.62
C TYR A 458 -37.10 -8.98 9.50
N LEU A 459 -36.60 -10.02 8.83
CA LEU A 459 -37.30 -11.30 8.69
C LEU A 459 -37.46 -12.01 10.04
N LEU A 460 -36.46 -11.94 10.90
CA LEU A 460 -36.54 -12.50 12.28
C LEU A 460 -37.60 -11.77 13.15
N GLU A 461 -37.66 -10.43 13.05
CA GLU A 461 -38.63 -9.61 13.78
C GLU A 461 -40.07 -9.86 13.33
N GLN A 462 -40.28 -10.16 12.04
CA GLN A 462 -41.59 -10.47 11.49
C GLN A 462 -42.07 -11.93 11.79
N GLY A 463 -41.24 -12.74 12.45
CA GLY A 463 -41.58 -14.16 12.75
C GLY A 463 -41.62 -15.04 11.50
N THR A 464 -41.10 -14.58 10.36
CA THR A 464 -41.03 -15.35 9.09
C THR A 464 -39.71 -16.12 8.98
N GLY A 465 -38.87 -16.08 10.01
CA GLY A 465 -37.59 -16.79 10.09
C GLY A 465 -37.77 -18.23 10.53
N ASP A 466 -38.54 -19.01 9.78
CA ASP A 466 -38.52 -20.46 9.88
C ASP A 466 -37.79 -21.06 8.69
N ILE A 467 -36.71 -21.74 9.05
CA ILE A 467 -36.22 -22.95 8.41
C ILE A 467 -35.59 -22.75 7.03
N PHE A 468 -34.23 -22.63 7.09
CA PHE A 468 -33.47 -23.53 6.18
C PHE A 468 -32.17 -23.95 6.87
#